data_838e5f9d57ee50bdf3ca1711165b5877
#
_entry.id   838e5f9d57ee50bdf3ca1711165b5877
#
_cell.length_a   1.000
_cell.length_b   1.000
_cell.length_c   1.000
_cell.angle_alpha   90.00
_cell.angle_beta   90.00
_cell.angle_gamma   90.00
#
_symmetry.space_group_name_H-M   'P 1'
#
loop_
_entity.id
_entity.type
_entity.pdbx_description
1 polymer ?
#
loop_
_entity_poly.entity_id
_entity_poly.type
_entity_poly.pdbx_seq_one_letter_code
_entity_poly.pdbx_strand_id
1 'polypeptide(L)'
;MLNTATIYGINGPVIYLKGNTGFRMSEMVYVGKEKLVGEVIALTKNMTTVQVYEETSGLRPGEEVVASGSAVSVTLAPGILNNIFDGIERPLEEIAKSGGAFITRGVTVDSLDREKKWEAHITVKEGDFLRGGDIIAEVPETRAIVHKCMVPPEVEGTVVHVVPDGAYTIDETLITLQLNDGTTKELTMTQRWPIRVARPTHHRFPASTPLITGQRIIDTMFPIAKGGTAAVPGGFGTGKTMTQHQIAKWSNADIIIYIGCGERGNEMTQVLEEFSQLVDPRSGNPLMDRTTLIANTSNMPVAAREASIYTGLTLAEYYRDMGYDVAIMADSTSRWAEALRELSGRLEEMPAEEGFPAYLASRLSAFYERAGMMHNLNGTDGSVTIIGAVSPQGGDFSEPVTQNTKRFVRCFWGLDKSLAYARHFPAIHWLTSYSEYLGDLSPWYQDHVSPKFVDYRNRLMALLNSESSLLEIVKLIGSDVLPDDQKLILEIARVIRLGFLQQNAFHKDDTCVSLEKQFLMMDTILYLYKQARALVTMGHPMSVLKSENIFDRVIAIKYDVPNDRLEMFKQYHRDIDAFYQHVLEKNA
;
A
#
# COMPACT_ATOMS: atom_id res chain seq x y z
N MET A 1 -11.45 -33.57 -22.81
CA MET A 1 -10.38 -34.16 -22.00
C MET A 1 -9.37 -33.07 -21.73
N LEU A 2 -8.89 -32.97 -20.49
CA LEU A 2 -7.81 -32.03 -20.16
C LEU A 2 -6.51 -32.51 -20.81
N ASN A 3 -5.68 -31.58 -21.27
CA ASN A 3 -4.38 -31.92 -21.88
C ASN A 3 -3.43 -32.42 -20.79
N THR A 4 -2.64 -33.44 -21.11
CA THR A 4 -1.63 -34.01 -20.23
C THR A 4 -0.27 -34.05 -20.93
N ALA A 5 0.78 -33.93 -20.15
CA ALA A 5 2.17 -34.03 -20.62
C ALA A 5 3.02 -34.69 -19.54
N THR A 6 4.30 -34.96 -19.86
CA THR A 6 5.24 -35.53 -18.89
C THR A 6 6.44 -34.62 -18.67
N ILE A 7 6.96 -34.62 -17.46
CA ILE A 7 8.16 -33.86 -17.09
C ILE A 7 9.35 -34.40 -17.90
N TYR A 8 10.00 -33.53 -18.65
CA TYR A 8 11.25 -33.82 -19.36
C TYR A 8 12.47 -33.47 -18.52
N GLY A 9 12.44 -32.32 -17.84
CA GLY A 9 13.55 -31.85 -17.01
C GLY A 9 13.07 -30.91 -15.91
N ILE A 10 13.89 -30.76 -14.87
CA ILE A 10 13.61 -29.97 -13.68
C ILE A 10 14.83 -29.09 -13.38
N ASN A 11 14.60 -27.78 -13.18
CA ASN A 11 15.63 -26.83 -12.77
C ASN A 11 15.07 -25.89 -11.66
N GLY A 12 15.21 -26.35 -10.40
CA GLY A 12 14.61 -25.66 -9.26
C GLY A 12 13.09 -25.54 -9.41
N PRO A 13 12.51 -24.34 -9.32
CA PRO A 13 11.06 -24.14 -9.44
C PRO A 13 10.55 -24.26 -10.88
N VAL A 14 11.43 -24.46 -11.87
CA VAL A 14 11.08 -24.52 -13.29
C VAL A 14 11.14 -25.96 -13.79
N ILE A 15 10.08 -26.40 -14.46
CA ILE A 15 10.03 -27.69 -15.14
C ILE A 15 9.85 -27.53 -16.64
N TYR A 16 10.38 -28.47 -17.39
CA TYR A 16 10.31 -28.51 -18.85
C TYR A 16 9.50 -29.70 -19.29
N LEU A 17 8.57 -29.47 -20.23
CA LEU A 17 7.76 -30.50 -20.87
C LEU A 17 8.09 -30.50 -22.36
N LYS A 18 8.42 -31.69 -22.92
CA LYS A 18 8.86 -31.81 -24.30
C LYS A 18 7.67 -31.95 -25.27
N GLY A 19 7.77 -31.28 -26.40
CA GLY A 19 6.79 -31.32 -27.47
C GLY A 19 5.65 -30.32 -27.37
N ASN A 20 4.67 -30.45 -28.27
CA ASN A 20 3.45 -29.65 -28.22
C ASN A 20 2.47 -30.28 -27.23
N THR A 21 2.37 -29.68 -26.04
CA THR A 21 1.52 -30.17 -24.97
C THR A 21 0.04 -29.80 -25.13
N GLY A 22 -0.28 -28.83 -26.01
CA GLY A 22 -1.61 -28.24 -26.13
C GLY A 22 -2.00 -27.31 -24.97
N PHE A 23 -1.06 -27.01 -24.08
CA PHE A 23 -1.28 -26.06 -22.97
C PHE A 23 -1.29 -24.62 -23.51
N ARG A 24 -1.90 -23.69 -22.74
CA ARG A 24 -1.97 -22.27 -23.05
C ARG A 24 -1.00 -21.47 -22.19
N MET A 25 -0.61 -20.31 -22.68
CA MET A 25 0.16 -19.34 -21.85
C MET A 25 -0.64 -18.95 -20.60
N SER A 26 0.06 -18.88 -19.49
CA SER A 26 -0.49 -18.59 -18.16
C SER A 26 -1.52 -19.60 -17.65
N GLU A 27 -1.64 -20.76 -18.28
CA GLU A 27 -2.51 -21.84 -17.83
C GLU A 27 -1.98 -22.45 -16.54
N MET A 28 -2.86 -22.63 -15.57
CA MET A 28 -2.57 -23.38 -14.34
C MET A 28 -2.48 -24.87 -14.66
N VAL A 29 -1.49 -25.52 -14.11
CA VAL A 29 -1.26 -26.97 -14.26
C VAL A 29 -1.02 -27.63 -12.92
N TYR A 30 -1.32 -28.92 -12.84
CA TYR A 30 -1.02 -29.78 -11.69
C TYR A 30 0.15 -30.69 -12.03
N VAL A 31 1.23 -30.62 -11.24
CA VAL A 31 2.52 -31.24 -11.52
C VAL A 31 2.77 -32.42 -10.60
N GLY A 32 3.05 -33.57 -11.21
CA GLY A 32 3.43 -34.78 -10.51
C GLY A 32 2.29 -35.45 -9.73
N LYS A 33 2.64 -36.48 -8.99
CA LYS A 33 1.69 -37.28 -8.18
C LYS A 33 1.05 -36.49 -7.06
N GLU A 34 1.78 -35.51 -6.51
CA GLU A 34 1.33 -34.64 -5.42
C GLU A 34 0.48 -33.48 -5.92
N LYS A 35 0.30 -33.35 -7.24
CA LYS A 35 -0.50 -32.29 -7.90
C LYS A 35 -0.08 -30.87 -7.51
N LEU A 36 1.23 -30.63 -7.48
CA LEU A 36 1.76 -29.30 -7.17
C LEU A 36 1.24 -28.27 -8.17
N VAL A 37 0.87 -27.10 -7.68
CA VAL A 37 0.35 -26.02 -8.54
C VAL A 37 1.49 -25.39 -9.33
N GLY A 38 1.29 -25.27 -10.65
CA GLY A 38 2.21 -24.60 -11.56
C GLY A 38 1.50 -23.73 -12.59
N GLU A 39 2.27 -22.90 -13.27
CA GLU A 39 1.82 -21.99 -14.33
C GLU A 39 2.71 -22.15 -15.56
N VAL A 40 2.10 -22.19 -16.74
CA VAL A 40 2.82 -22.18 -18.02
C VAL A 40 3.37 -20.76 -18.27
N ILE A 41 4.69 -20.62 -18.28
CA ILE A 41 5.36 -19.31 -18.43
C ILE A 41 6.05 -19.11 -19.77
N ALA A 42 6.29 -20.18 -20.54
CA ALA A 42 6.81 -20.09 -21.90
C ALA A 42 6.36 -21.28 -22.74
N LEU A 43 6.06 -20.99 -24.01
CA LEU A 43 5.68 -21.99 -25.01
C LEU A 43 6.53 -21.81 -26.25
N THR A 44 7.20 -22.89 -26.66
CA THR A 44 7.88 -22.98 -27.96
C THR A 44 7.36 -24.18 -28.73
N LYS A 45 7.75 -24.31 -29.99
CA LYS A 45 7.34 -25.44 -30.83
C LYS A 45 7.68 -26.80 -30.20
N ASN A 46 8.80 -26.88 -29.46
CA ASN A 46 9.37 -28.13 -28.98
C ASN A 46 9.39 -28.25 -27.44
N MET A 47 9.02 -27.18 -26.72
CA MET A 47 9.17 -27.14 -25.27
C MET A 47 8.08 -26.27 -24.65
N THR A 48 7.48 -26.76 -23.58
CA THR A 48 6.63 -25.98 -22.66
C THR A 48 7.38 -25.83 -21.35
N THR A 49 7.49 -24.61 -20.86
CA THR A 49 8.13 -24.30 -19.58
C THR A 49 7.06 -23.94 -18.55
N VAL A 50 7.14 -24.59 -17.40
CA VAL A 50 6.20 -24.40 -16.29
C VAL A 50 6.96 -23.94 -15.05
N GLN A 51 6.45 -22.94 -14.39
CA GLN A 51 6.89 -22.47 -13.08
C GLN A 51 6.02 -23.13 -12.01
N VAL A 52 6.63 -23.76 -11.01
CA VAL A 52 5.92 -24.44 -9.92
C VAL A 52 5.91 -23.56 -8.69
N TYR A 53 4.76 -23.38 -8.08
CA TYR A 53 4.56 -22.52 -6.90
C TYR A 53 4.90 -23.16 -5.57
N GLU A 54 5.27 -24.44 -5.60
CA GLU A 54 5.65 -25.22 -4.43
C GLU A 54 7.06 -25.79 -4.59
N GLU A 55 7.59 -26.37 -3.51
CA GLU A 55 8.89 -27.02 -3.52
C GLU A 55 8.91 -28.22 -4.47
N THR A 56 9.82 -28.21 -5.42
CA THR A 56 9.94 -29.24 -6.46
C THR A 56 10.82 -30.43 -6.09
N SER A 57 11.46 -30.42 -4.91
CA SER A 57 12.29 -31.54 -4.45
C SER A 57 11.46 -32.82 -4.39
N GLY A 58 12.00 -33.90 -5.00
CA GLY A 58 11.30 -35.18 -5.10
C GLY A 58 10.51 -35.41 -6.39
N LEU A 59 10.21 -34.39 -7.19
CA LEU A 59 9.70 -34.60 -8.55
C LEU A 59 10.73 -35.30 -9.44
N ARG A 60 10.24 -36.07 -10.39
CA ARG A 60 11.10 -36.87 -11.31
C ARG A 60 10.68 -36.66 -12.77
N PRO A 61 11.63 -36.66 -13.70
CA PRO A 61 11.30 -36.78 -15.11
C PRO A 61 10.42 -38.01 -15.37
N GLY A 62 9.43 -37.87 -16.24
CA GLY A 62 8.42 -38.87 -16.54
C GLY A 62 7.14 -38.79 -15.72
N GLU A 63 7.09 -37.98 -14.66
CA GLU A 63 5.83 -37.73 -13.96
C GLU A 63 4.88 -36.91 -14.80
N GLU A 64 3.59 -37.10 -14.57
CA GLU A 64 2.51 -36.48 -15.34
C GLU A 64 2.28 -35.00 -14.92
N VAL A 65 1.95 -34.17 -15.90
CA VAL A 65 1.49 -32.78 -15.72
C VAL A 65 0.15 -32.65 -16.41
N VAL A 66 -0.85 -32.16 -15.66
CA VAL A 66 -2.24 -32.06 -16.14
C VAL A 66 -2.67 -30.60 -16.19
N ALA A 67 -3.21 -30.16 -17.33
CA ALA A 67 -3.79 -28.83 -17.48
C ALA A 67 -5.06 -28.67 -16.63
N SER A 68 -5.26 -27.48 -16.05
CA SER A 68 -6.51 -27.16 -15.35
C SER A 68 -7.60 -26.60 -16.25
N GLY A 69 -7.24 -26.17 -17.46
CA GLY A 69 -8.14 -25.47 -18.39
C GLY A 69 -8.37 -23.99 -18.10
N SER A 70 -7.76 -23.45 -17.05
CA SER A 70 -7.89 -22.05 -16.62
C SER A 70 -6.55 -21.44 -16.23
N ALA A 71 -6.45 -20.11 -16.26
CA ALA A 71 -5.29 -19.41 -15.73
C ALA A 71 -5.23 -19.49 -14.20
N VAL A 72 -4.05 -19.20 -13.62
CA VAL A 72 -3.89 -19.04 -12.17
C VAL A 72 -4.80 -17.91 -11.71
N SER A 73 -5.73 -18.23 -10.83
CA SER A 73 -6.84 -17.35 -10.44
C SER A 73 -7.05 -17.40 -8.94
N VAL A 74 -7.56 -16.32 -8.40
CA VAL A 74 -8.03 -16.23 -7.01
C VAL A 74 -9.54 -16.45 -6.93
N THR A 75 -9.99 -16.88 -5.76
CA THR A 75 -11.40 -17.04 -5.41
C THR A 75 -11.90 -15.78 -4.73
N LEU A 76 -12.87 -15.11 -5.33
CA LEU A 76 -13.41 -13.85 -4.85
C LEU A 76 -14.80 -14.06 -4.28
N ALA A 77 -14.93 -13.97 -2.96
CA ALA A 77 -16.19 -14.18 -2.23
C ALA A 77 -16.08 -13.59 -0.81
N PRO A 78 -17.17 -13.55 -0.02
CA PRO A 78 -17.08 -13.21 1.40
C PRO A 78 -16.15 -14.17 2.16
N GLY A 79 -15.33 -13.61 3.07
CA GLY A 79 -14.34 -14.36 3.86
C GLY A 79 -12.89 -14.05 3.50
N ILE A 80 -12.64 -13.14 2.56
CA ILE A 80 -11.29 -12.65 2.22
C ILE A 80 -10.74 -11.78 3.35
N LEU A 81 -11.55 -10.86 3.88
CA LEU A 81 -11.16 -10.00 4.99
C LEU A 81 -10.97 -10.81 6.28
N ASN A 82 -10.14 -10.29 7.17
CA ASN A 82 -9.76 -10.94 8.42
C ASN A 82 -9.08 -12.31 8.21
N ASN A 83 -8.42 -12.49 7.08
CA ASN A 83 -7.74 -13.73 6.72
C ASN A 83 -6.28 -13.48 6.36
N ILE A 84 -5.48 -14.53 6.45
CA ILE A 84 -4.04 -14.53 6.15
C ILE A 84 -3.78 -15.60 5.10
N PHE A 85 -3.36 -15.18 3.92
CA PHE A 85 -3.07 -16.04 2.79
C PHE A 85 -1.58 -16.13 2.49
N ASP A 86 -1.18 -17.19 1.80
CA ASP A 86 0.11 -17.24 1.13
C ASP A 86 0.04 -16.57 -0.27
N GLY A 87 1.14 -16.64 -1.04
CA GLY A 87 1.24 -15.99 -2.34
C GLY A 87 0.27 -16.47 -3.42
N ILE A 88 -0.38 -17.61 -3.25
CA ILE A 88 -1.37 -18.20 -4.17
C ILE A 88 -2.75 -18.37 -3.52
N GLU A 89 -3.07 -17.55 -2.53
CA GLU A 89 -4.37 -17.53 -1.85
C GLU A 89 -4.69 -18.81 -1.04
N ARG A 90 -3.71 -19.49 -0.49
CA ARG A 90 -3.99 -20.57 0.47
C ARG A 90 -4.03 -19.98 1.89
N PRO A 91 -5.10 -20.24 2.68
CA PRO A 91 -5.22 -19.71 4.03
C PRO A 91 -4.21 -20.39 4.97
N LEU A 92 -3.31 -19.59 5.55
CA LEU A 92 -2.21 -20.10 6.37
C LEU A 92 -2.70 -20.77 7.67
N GLU A 93 -3.78 -20.31 8.26
CA GLU A 93 -4.36 -20.91 9.47
C GLU A 93 -4.89 -22.33 9.20
N GLU A 94 -5.54 -22.54 8.06
CA GLU A 94 -6.06 -23.86 7.68
C GLU A 94 -4.93 -24.82 7.31
N ILE A 95 -3.88 -24.31 6.66
CA ILE A 95 -2.67 -25.10 6.39
C ILE A 95 -2.00 -25.54 7.72
N ALA A 96 -1.92 -24.64 8.70
CA ALA A 96 -1.35 -24.97 10.01
C ALA A 96 -2.17 -26.02 10.78
N LYS A 97 -3.51 -25.98 10.66
CA LYS A 97 -4.39 -27.00 11.27
C LYS A 97 -4.21 -28.38 10.62
N SER A 98 -3.99 -28.43 9.30
CA SER A 98 -3.87 -29.69 8.56
C SER A 98 -2.47 -30.31 8.60
N GLY A 99 -1.40 -29.50 8.60
CA GLY A 99 -0.02 -29.93 8.44
C GLY A 99 0.95 -29.60 9.58
N GLY A 100 0.48 -28.91 10.64
CA GLY A 100 1.33 -28.45 11.74
C GLY A 100 2.18 -27.21 11.38
N ALA A 101 3.38 -27.10 11.98
CA ALA A 101 4.23 -25.90 11.87
C ALA A 101 4.90 -25.73 10.49
N PHE A 102 4.82 -26.72 9.61
CA PHE A 102 5.46 -26.69 8.28
C PHE A 102 4.42 -26.83 7.17
N ILE A 103 4.58 -26.04 6.11
CA ILE A 103 3.76 -26.17 4.90
C ILE A 103 4.18 -27.45 4.16
N THR A 104 3.30 -28.45 4.16
CA THR A 104 3.53 -29.72 3.44
C THR A 104 3.20 -29.52 1.96
N ARG A 105 4.00 -30.14 1.06
CA ARG A 105 3.76 -30.08 -0.38
C ARG A 105 2.44 -30.74 -0.75
N GLY A 106 1.80 -30.23 -1.80
CA GLY A 106 0.57 -30.78 -2.34
C GLY A 106 -0.64 -30.68 -1.41
N VAL A 107 -0.57 -29.85 -0.34
CA VAL A 107 -1.72 -29.60 0.51
C VAL A 107 -2.74 -28.79 -0.27
N THR A 108 -3.89 -29.42 -0.52
CA THR A 108 -5.04 -28.79 -1.15
C THR A 108 -5.97 -28.32 -0.05
N VAL A 109 -6.04 -27.01 0.14
CA VAL A 109 -6.97 -26.34 1.07
C VAL A 109 -7.82 -25.38 0.27
N ASP A 110 -9.10 -25.32 0.55
CA ASP A 110 -9.96 -24.31 -0.04
C ASP A 110 -9.50 -22.91 0.40
N SER A 111 -9.45 -21.98 -0.54
CA SER A 111 -9.06 -20.58 -0.25
C SER A 111 -9.97 -19.91 0.76
N LEU A 112 -11.25 -20.22 0.74
CA LEU A 112 -12.28 -19.69 1.62
C LEU A 112 -13.11 -20.81 2.23
N ASP A 113 -13.70 -20.55 3.39
CA ASP A 113 -14.59 -21.49 4.08
C ASP A 113 -15.89 -21.67 3.29
N ARG A 114 -16.07 -22.88 2.71
CA ARG A 114 -17.24 -23.22 1.88
C ARG A 114 -18.46 -23.65 2.70
N GLU A 115 -18.28 -23.99 3.96
CA GLU A 115 -19.37 -24.44 4.84
C GLU A 115 -20.00 -23.29 5.61
N LYS A 116 -19.27 -22.19 5.78
CA LYS A 116 -19.76 -21.02 6.48
C LYS A 116 -20.96 -20.41 5.74
N LYS A 117 -22.02 -20.16 6.49
CA LYS A 117 -23.20 -19.45 5.99
C LYS A 117 -23.09 -17.95 6.25
N TRP A 118 -23.44 -17.18 5.24
CA TRP A 118 -23.45 -15.73 5.25
C TRP A 118 -24.87 -15.22 5.08
N GLU A 119 -25.26 -14.25 5.88
CA GLU A 119 -26.55 -13.57 5.74
C GLU A 119 -26.52 -12.70 4.48
N ALA A 120 -27.26 -13.13 3.45
CA ALA A 120 -27.35 -12.42 2.19
C ALA A 120 -28.65 -11.64 2.08
N HIS A 121 -28.55 -10.36 1.80
CA HIS A 121 -29.63 -9.49 1.41
C HIS A 121 -29.63 -9.33 -0.11
N ILE A 122 -30.63 -9.86 -0.78
CA ILE A 122 -30.73 -9.87 -2.24
C ILE A 122 -31.23 -8.52 -2.74
N THR A 123 -30.53 -7.92 -3.70
CA THR A 123 -30.81 -6.57 -4.21
C THR A 123 -31.56 -6.54 -5.54
N VAL A 124 -31.74 -7.69 -6.19
CA VAL A 124 -32.31 -7.82 -7.54
C VAL A 124 -33.62 -8.62 -7.52
N LYS A 125 -34.40 -8.52 -8.60
CA LYS A 125 -35.70 -9.20 -8.76
C LYS A 125 -35.75 -9.97 -10.08
N GLU A 126 -36.63 -10.94 -10.16
CA GLU A 126 -36.96 -11.63 -11.41
C GLU A 126 -37.42 -10.62 -12.47
N GLY A 127 -36.89 -10.76 -13.68
CA GLY A 127 -37.12 -9.85 -14.80
C GLY A 127 -36.10 -8.72 -14.95
N ASP A 128 -35.26 -8.45 -13.96
CA ASP A 128 -34.21 -7.45 -14.07
C ASP A 128 -33.15 -7.88 -15.10
N PHE A 129 -32.69 -6.94 -15.93
CA PHE A 129 -31.56 -7.17 -16.83
C PHE A 129 -30.28 -6.70 -16.14
N LEU A 130 -29.36 -7.63 -15.93
CA LEU A 130 -28.09 -7.39 -15.25
C LEU A 130 -26.91 -7.42 -16.21
N ARG A 131 -25.92 -6.60 -15.92
CA ARG A 131 -24.62 -6.53 -16.62
C ARG A 131 -23.49 -6.86 -15.68
N GLY A 132 -22.34 -7.16 -16.27
CA GLY A 132 -21.12 -7.39 -15.49
C GLY A 132 -20.83 -6.25 -14.51
N GLY A 133 -20.60 -6.61 -13.27
CA GLY A 133 -20.36 -5.68 -12.16
C GLY A 133 -21.60 -5.31 -11.35
N ASP A 134 -22.83 -5.52 -11.85
CA ASP A 134 -24.06 -5.21 -11.11
C ASP A 134 -24.11 -5.99 -9.78
N ILE A 135 -24.56 -5.32 -8.72
CA ILE A 135 -24.62 -5.88 -7.38
C ILE A 135 -25.89 -6.74 -7.27
N ILE A 136 -25.74 -8.00 -6.88
CA ILE A 136 -26.83 -8.97 -6.75
C ILE A 136 -27.23 -9.23 -5.30
N ALA A 137 -26.29 -9.08 -4.37
CA ALA A 137 -26.53 -9.26 -2.95
C ALA A 137 -25.54 -8.47 -2.10
N GLU A 138 -25.93 -8.10 -0.90
CA GLU A 138 -25.10 -7.52 0.14
C GLU A 138 -24.96 -8.50 1.30
N VAL A 139 -23.73 -8.67 1.79
CA VAL A 139 -23.38 -9.62 2.84
C VAL A 139 -22.52 -8.92 3.88
N PRO A 140 -22.92 -8.87 5.16
CA PRO A 140 -22.04 -8.39 6.22
C PRO A 140 -20.82 -9.32 6.38
N GLU A 141 -19.70 -8.98 5.76
CA GLU A 141 -18.48 -9.81 5.80
C GLU A 141 -17.78 -9.69 7.15
N THR A 142 -17.64 -8.46 7.62
CA THR A 142 -17.09 -8.13 8.93
C THR A 142 -17.95 -7.07 9.61
N ARG A 143 -17.61 -6.67 10.83
CA ARG A 143 -18.30 -5.57 11.53
C ARG A 143 -18.11 -4.21 10.82
N ALA A 144 -17.07 -4.08 10.03
CA ALA A 144 -16.69 -2.84 9.37
C ALA A 144 -17.11 -2.79 7.90
N ILE A 145 -17.22 -3.92 7.21
CA ILE A 145 -17.34 -4.01 5.75
C ILE A 145 -18.51 -4.87 5.33
N VAL A 146 -19.32 -4.32 4.45
CA VAL A 146 -20.39 -5.03 3.73
C VAL A 146 -19.84 -5.49 2.38
N HIS A 147 -19.80 -6.80 2.18
CA HIS A 147 -19.40 -7.40 0.92
C HIS A 147 -20.53 -7.30 -0.10
N LYS A 148 -20.24 -6.79 -1.28
CA LYS A 148 -21.20 -6.68 -2.38
C LYS A 148 -20.91 -7.77 -3.40
N CYS A 149 -21.77 -8.79 -3.44
CA CYS A 149 -21.68 -9.83 -4.46
C CYS A 149 -22.09 -9.25 -5.81
N MET A 150 -21.27 -9.47 -6.83
CA MET A 150 -21.43 -8.83 -8.14
C MET A 150 -21.55 -9.87 -9.25
N VAL A 151 -22.22 -9.49 -10.33
CA VAL A 151 -22.19 -10.25 -11.59
C VAL A 151 -20.76 -10.26 -12.12
N PRO A 152 -20.19 -11.42 -12.51
CA PRO A 152 -18.88 -11.47 -13.14
C PRO A 152 -18.80 -10.51 -14.34
N PRO A 153 -17.67 -9.83 -14.58
CA PRO A 153 -17.56 -8.75 -15.58
C PRO A 153 -17.97 -9.12 -17.01
N GLU A 154 -17.84 -10.39 -17.38
CA GLU A 154 -18.10 -10.89 -18.74
C GLU A 154 -19.52 -11.45 -18.91
N VAL A 155 -20.38 -11.33 -17.87
CA VAL A 155 -21.70 -11.94 -17.86
C VAL A 155 -22.78 -10.88 -17.92
N GLU A 156 -23.78 -11.09 -18.78
CA GLU A 156 -24.99 -10.27 -18.84
C GLU A 156 -26.19 -11.14 -19.15
N GLY A 157 -27.35 -10.76 -18.64
CA GLY A 157 -28.58 -11.52 -18.87
C GLY A 157 -29.76 -11.05 -18.04
N THR A 158 -30.91 -11.68 -18.23
CA THR A 158 -32.14 -11.40 -17.50
C THR A 158 -32.30 -12.38 -16.35
N VAL A 159 -32.66 -11.89 -15.17
CA VAL A 159 -32.91 -12.71 -13.97
C VAL A 159 -34.18 -13.53 -14.17
N VAL A 160 -34.07 -14.85 -14.13
CA VAL A 160 -35.17 -15.78 -14.24
C VAL A 160 -35.54 -16.45 -12.93
N HIS A 161 -34.61 -16.47 -11.97
CA HIS A 161 -34.86 -17.01 -10.63
C HIS A 161 -34.01 -16.26 -9.60
N VAL A 162 -34.59 -16.01 -8.42
CA VAL A 162 -33.97 -15.33 -7.27
C VAL A 162 -34.34 -16.05 -5.99
N VAL A 163 -33.39 -16.30 -5.12
CA VAL A 163 -33.63 -16.82 -3.77
C VAL A 163 -34.09 -15.69 -2.82
N PRO A 164 -34.84 -15.98 -1.76
CA PRO A 164 -35.18 -14.98 -0.75
C PRO A 164 -33.92 -14.59 0.08
N ASP A 165 -34.03 -13.49 0.82
CA ASP A 165 -33.02 -13.14 1.83
C ASP A 165 -32.84 -14.28 2.83
N GLY A 166 -31.59 -14.57 3.20
CA GLY A 166 -31.29 -15.66 4.13
C GLY A 166 -29.84 -16.01 4.22
N ALA A 167 -29.55 -17.07 4.93
CA ALA A 167 -28.20 -17.57 5.19
C ALA A 167 -27.81 -18.62 4.15
N TYR A 168 -26.80 -18.29 3.34
CA TYR A 168 -26.28 -19.13 2.25
C TYR A 168 -24.77 -19.33 2.37
N THR A 169 -24.27 -20.45 1.88
CA THR A 169 -22.84 -20.65 1.66
C THR A 169 -22.37 -19.88 0.41
N ILE A 170 -21.06 -19.72 0.24
CA ILE A 170 -20.52 -19.01 -0.91
C ILE A 170 -20.77 -19.70 -2.25
N ASP A 171 -21.07 -21.00 -2.25
CA ASP A 171 -21.29 -21.82 -3.45
C ASP A 171 -22.77 -22.08 -3.75
N GLU A 172 -23.70 -21.73 -2.86
CA GLU A 172 -25.11 -21.83 -3.11
C GLU A 172 -25.57 -20.81 -4.16
N THR A 173 -26.42 -21.23 -5.10
CA THR A 173 -26.96 -20.36 -6.15
C THR A 173 -27.88 -19.30 -5.55
N LEU A 174 -27.54 -18.03 -5.77
CA LEU A 174 -28.39 -16.89 -5.35
C LEU A 174 -29.36 -16.47 -6.44
N ILE A 175 -28.89 -16.42 -7.68
CA ILE A 175 -29.73 -16.04 -8.83
C ILE A 175 -29.38 -16.89 -10.04
N THR A 176 -30.36 -17.02 -10.96
CA THR A 176 -30.13 -17.62 -12.27
C THR A 176 -30.42 -16.59 -13.35
N LEU A 177 -29.48 -16.41 -14.26
CA LEU A 177 -29.61 -15.52 -15.42
C LEU A 177 -29.92 -16.34 -16.67
N GLN A 178 -30.82 -15.83 -17.51
CA GLN A 178 -30.94 -16.23 -18.90
C GLN A 178 -30.02 -15.32 -19.74
N LEU A 179 -29.02 -15.91 -20.37
CA LEU A 179 -28.07 -15.19 -21.23
C LEU A 179 -28.67 -14.88 -22.61
N ASN A 180 -28.03 -14.01 -23.36
CA ASN A 180 -28.49 -13.58 -24.68
C ASN A 180 -28.53 -14.72 -25.72
N ASP A 181 -27.76 -15.79 -25.51
CA ASP A 181 -27.77 -17.00 -26.35
C ASP A 181 -28.87 -18.01 -25.99
N GLY A 182 -29.69 -17.67 -24.99
CA GLY A 182 -30.78 -18.52 -24.49
C GLY A 182 -30.35 -19.56 -23.44
N THR A 183 -29.09 -19.68 -23.14
CA THR A 183 -28.59 -20.54 -22.06
C THR A 183 -28.83 -19.91 -20.69
N THR A 184 -28.81 -20.71 -19.63
CA THR A 184 -28.92 -20.24 -18.26
C THR A 184 -27.56 -20.30 -17.54
N LYS A 185 -27.33 -19.34 -16.68
CA LYS A 185 -26.15 -19.29 -15.81
C LYS A 185 -26.53 -19.02 -14.36
N GLU A 186 -26.12 -19.91 -13.50
CA GLU A 186 -26.26 -19.75 -12.05
C GLU A 186 -25.16 -18.88 -11.51
N LEU A 187 -25.50 -17.90 -10.66
CA LEU A 187 -24.57 -17.04 -9.96
C LEU A 187 -24.65 -17.29 -8.46
N THR A 188 -23.48 -17.42 -7.87
CA THR A 188 -23.25 -17.60 -6.44
C THR A 188 -22.58 -16.37 -5.86
N MET A 189 -22.17 -16.40 -4.59
CA MET A 189 -21.32 -15.33 -4.02
C MET A 189 -19.89 -15.40 -4.56
N THR A 190 -19.50 -16.51 -5.21
CA THR A 190 -18.13 -16.78 -5.65
C THR A 190 -17.93 -16.40 -7.11
N GLN A 191 -16.82 -15.74 -7.40
CA GLN A 191 -16.28 -15.63 -8.75
C GLN A 191 -14.76 -15.90 -8.74
N ARG A 192 -14.22 -16.32 -9.87
CA ARG A 192 -12.76 -16.52 -10.04
C ARG A 192 -12.23 -15.51 -11.01
N TRP A 193 -11.04 -14.97 -10.69
CA TRP A 193 -10.37 -14.00 -11.56
C TRP A 193 -8.89 -14.29 -11.69
N PRO A 194 -8.34 -14.25 -12.94
CA PRO A 194 -6.91 -14.45 -13.18
C PRO A 194 -6.08 -13.33 -12.52
N ILE A 195 -5.06 -13.69 -11.76
CA ILE A 195 -4.27 -12.71 -10.97
C ILE A 195 -3.48 -11.73 -11.85
N ARG A 196 -3.09 -12.17 -13.05
CA ARG A 196 -2.29 -11.35 -13.98
C ARG A 196 -3.11 -10.40 -14.84
N VAL A 197 -4.43 -10.49 -14.78
CA VAL A 197 -5.35 -9.67 -15.57
C VAL A 197 -5.99 -8.62 -14.67
N ALA A 198 -5.84 -7.36 -15.01
CA ALA A 198 -6.54 -6.28 -14.30
C ALA A 198 -8.06 -6.41 -14.45
N ARG A 199 -8.81 -6.12 -13.38
CA ARG A 199 -10.27 -6.13 -13.43
C ARG A 199 -10.78 -4.92 -14.22
N PRO A 200 -11.77 -5.10 -15.12
CA PRO A 200 -12.25 -4.04 -15.97
C PRO A 200 -13.03 -2.98 -15.21
N THR A 201 -12.95 -1.75 -15.70
CA THR A 201 -13.69 -0.59 -15.20
C THR A 201 -14.17 0.23 -16.38
N HIS A 202 -15.13 1.15 -16.17
CA HIS A 202 -15.56 2.05 -17.23
C HIS A 202 -14.46 3.04 -17.62
N HIS A 203 -13.95 3.77 -16.65
CA HIS A 203 -12.85 4.72 -16.88
C HIS A 203 -12.11 5.05 -15.58
N ARG A 204 -10.93 5.64 -15.74
CA ARG A 204 -10.09 6.15 -14.65
C ARG A 204 -10.35 7.66 -14.49
N PHE A 205 -10.50 8.09 -13.24
CA PHE A 205 -10.54 9.50 -12.88
C PHE A 205 -9.14 10.06 -12.61
N PRO A 206 -8.95 11.38 -12.79
CA PRO A 206 -7.81 12.07 -12.20
C PRO A 206 -7.80 11.93 -10.67
N ALA A 207 -6.62 11.82 -10.10
CA ALA A 207 -6.45 11.77 -8.65
C ALA A 207 -6.69 13.17 -8.05
N SER A 208 -7.81 13.38 -7.38
CA SER A 208 -8.26 14.69 -6.87
C SER A 208 -8.53 14.73 -5.38
N THR A 209 -8.49 13.59 -4.70
CA THR A 209 -8.78 13.46 -3.28
C THR A 209 -7.57 12.85 -2.56
N PRO A 210 -7.07 13.46 -1.46
CA PRO A 210 -5.93 12.92 -0.73
C PRO A 210 -6.28 11.65 0.05
N LEU A 211 -5.32 10.71 0.10
CA LEU A 211 -5.30 9.69 1.12
C LEU A 211 -4.71 10.32 2.38
N ILE A 212 -5.54 10.58 3.37
CA ILE A 212 -5.12 11.21 4.63
C ILE A 212 -4.56 10.13 5.55
N THR A 213 -3.33 10.32 6.01
CA THR A 213 -2.59 9.33 6.80
C THR A 213 -2.44 9.71 8.27
N GLY A 214 -2.72 10.96 8.63
CA GLY A 214 -2.45 11.49 9.95
C GLY A 214 -0.97 11.77 10.23
N GLN A 215 -0.09 11.50 9.25
CA GLN A 215 1.33 11.78 9.31
C GLN A 215 1.63 13.13 8.67
N ARG A 216 2.10 14.11 9.46
CA ARG A 216 2.32 15.50 9.01
C ARG A 216 3.23 15.60 7.78
N ILE A 217 4.35 14.89 7.78
CA ILE A 217 5.28 14.93 6.66
C ILE A 217 4.67 14.37 5.37
N ILE A 218 3.76 13.40 5.47
CA ILE A 218 3.05 12.84 4.32
C ILE A 218 1.93 13.80 3.91
N ASP A 219 0.97 14.03 4.78
CA ASP A 219 -0.26 14.76 4.43
C ASP A 219 -0.01 16.18 3.98
N THR A 220 1.02 16.85 4.54
CA THR A 220 1.35 18.25 4.25
C THR A 220 2.47 18.38 3.23
N MET A 221 3.61 17.71 3.44
CA MET A 221 4.80 17.94 2.61
C MET A 221 4.77 17.13 1.31
N PHE A 222 4.41 15.85 1.40
CA PHE A 222 4.47 14.89 0.28
C PHE A 222 3.18 14.07 0.17
N PRO A 223 2.02 14.73 -0.09
CA PRO A 223 0.74 14.05 -0.07
C PRO A 223 0.61 13.02 -1.19
N ILE A 224 -0.12 11.96 -0.89
CA ILE A 224 -0.56 10.95 -1.84
C ILE A 224 -2.07 11.09 -2.07
N ALA A 225 -2.51 10.87 -3.30
CA ALA A 225 -3.92 10.83 -3.62
C ALA A 225 -4.51 9.43 -3.43
N LYS A 226 -5.80 9.34 -3.17
CA LYS A 226 -6.53 8.07 -3.32
C LYS A 226 -6.42 7.59 -4.77
N GLY A 227 -6.07 6.34 -4.95
CA GLY A 227 -5.74 5.80 -6.27
C GLY A 227 -4.33 6.16 -6.75
N GLY A 228 -3.51 6.74 -5.90
CA GLY A 228 -2.14 7.13 -6.21
C GLY A 228 -1.10 6.02 -6.01
N THR A 229 0.14 6.35 -6.34
CA THR A 229 1.29 5.45 -6.19
C THR A 229 2.38 6.13 -5.38
N ALA A 230 2.92 5.41 -4.39
CA ALA A 230 4.04 5.86 -3.59
C ALA A 230 5.09 4.78 -3.42
N ALA A 231 6.34 5.18 -3.29
CA ALA A 231 7.42 4.33 -2.86
C ALA A 231 7.99 4.81 -1.53
N VAL A 232 8.34 3.85 -0.68
CA VAL A 232 9.01 4.07 0.61
C VAL A 232 10.38 3.37 0.57
N PRO A 233 11.38 3.97 -0.09
CA PRO A 233 12.71 3.39 -0.13
C PRO A 233 13.49 3.71 1.13
N GLY A 234 14.22 2.73 1.65
CA GLY A 234 15.09 2.93 2.79
C GLY A 234 15.91 1.69 3.13
N GLY A 235 17.07 1.90 3.69
CA GLY A 235 17.92 0.83 4.19
C GLY A 235 17.30 0.09 5.38
N PHE A 236 17.97 -0.96 5.83
CA PHE A 236 17.57 -1.69 7.04
C PHE A 236 17.54 -0.76 8.26
N GLY A 237 16.49 -0.89 9.09
CA GLY A 237 16.34 -0.13 10.34
C GLY A 237 15.89 1.33 10.18
N THR A 238 15.54 1.78 8.97
CA THR A 238 15.07 3.16 8.73
C THR A 238 13.56 3.35 9.00
N GLY A 239 12.83 2.29 9.33
CA GLY A 239 11.42 2.35 9.69
C GLY A 239 10.43 2.21 8.52
N LYS A 240 10.79 1.51 7.43
CA LYS A 240 9.88 1.23 6.30
C LYS A 240 8.58 0.59 6.74
N THR A 241 8.69 -0.57 7.37
CA THR A 241 7.54 -1.35 7.86
C THR A 241 6.71 -0.54 8.84
N MET A 242 7.35 0.18 9.78
CA MET A 242 6.66 1.04 10.75
C MET A 242 5.89 2.17 10.08
N THR A 243 6.45 2.78 9.03
CA THR A 243 5.76 3.81 8.25
C THR A 243 4.51 3.25 7.58
N GLN A 244 4.61 2.07 6.97
CA GLN A 244 3.45 1.40 6.35
C GLN A 244 2.40 0.98 7.39
N HIS A 245 2.80 0.51 8.58
CA HIS A 245 1.86 0.18 9.66
C HIS A 245 1.10 1.41 10.16
N GLN A 246 1.78 2.55 10.31
CA GLN A 246 1.11 3.80 10.69
C GLN A 246 0.09 4.24 9.63
N ILE A 247 0.43 4.14 8.35
CA ILE A 247 -0.49 4.45 7.26
C ILE A 247 -1.67 3.47 7.26
N ALA A 248 -1.42 2.17 7.41
CA ALA A 248 -2.47 1.16 7.46
C ALA A 248 -3.47 1.42 8.61
N LYS A 249 -2.96 1.76 9.80
CA LYS A 249 -3.77 2.02 10.98
C LYS A 249 -4.61 3.29 10.87
N TRP A 250 -4.00 4.39 10.42
CA TRP A 250 -4.57 5.73 10.55
C TRP A 250 -5.15 6.31 9.26
N SER A 251 -4.82 5.73 8.09
CA SER A 251 -5.32 6.25 6.82
C SER A 251 -6.84 6.18 6.70
N ASN A 252 -7.38 7.07 5.89
CA ASN A 252 -8.80 7.08 5.56
C ASN A 252 -9.19 6.11 4.43
N ALA A 253 -8.34 5.12 4.13
CA ALA A 253 -8.71 3.97 3.30
C ALA A 253 -9.75 3.11 4.01
N ASP A 254 -10.67 2.51 3.25
CA ASP A 254 -11.70 1.62 3.79
C ASP A 254 -11.13 0.23 4.09
N ILE A 255 -10.30 -0.27 3.19
CA ILE A 255 -9.72 -1.62 3.23
C ILE A 255 -8.22 -1.55 3.02
N ILE A 256 -7.50 -2.38 3.77
CA ILE A 256 -6.05 -2.55 3.68
C ILE A 256 -5.73 -3.95 3.16
N ILE A 257 -4.91 -4.02 2.14
CA ILE A 257 -4.27 -5.26 1.68
C ILE A 257 -2.77 -5.15 1.98
N TYR A 258 -2.30 -5.91 2.94
CA TYR A 258 -0.87 -5.93 3.28
C TYR A 258 -0.20 -7.15 2.65
N ILE A 259 0.83 -6.92 1.86
CA ILE A 259 1.58 -7.96 1.15
C ILE A 259 3.00 -8.01 1.72
N GLY A 260 3.27 -9.02 2.53
CA GLY A 260 4.63 -9.36 2.96
C GLY A 260 5.29 -10.24 1.91
N CYS A 261 6.09 -9.63 1.03
CA CYS A 261 6.73 -10.30 -0.08
C CYS A 261 8.22 -10.54 0.21
N GLY A 262 8.58 -11.76 0.56
CA GLY A 262 9.96 -12.18 0.76
C GLY A 262 10.61 -11.67 2.05
N GLU A 263 9.83 -11.15 2.99
CA GLU A 263 10.32 -10.73 4.28
C GLU A 263 10.70 -11.93 5.17
N ARG A 264 11.45 -11.68 6.22
CA ARG A 264 11.87 -12.73 7.14
C ARG A 264 10.68 -13.26 7.94
N GLY A 265 10.68 -14.55 8.25
CA GLY A 265 9.59 -15.18 8.99
C GLY A 265 9.30 -14.52 10.33
N ASN A 266 10.34 -14.13 11.08
CA ASN A 266 10.17 -13.43 12.37
C ASN A 266 9.59 -12.01 12.21
N GLU A 267 9.97 -11.26 11.17
CA GLU A 267 9.40 -9.94 10.88
C GLU A 267 7.93 -10.09 10.48
N MET A 268 7.61 -11.09 9.67
CA MET A 268 6.23 -11.36 9.27
C MET A 268 5.36 -11.80 10.45
N THR A 269 5.87 -12.62 11.36
CA THR A 269 5.16 -13.00 12.59
C THR A 269 4.84 -11.77 13.44
N GLN A 270 5.81 -10.86 13.58
CA GLN A 270 5.58 -9.60 14.30
C GLN A 270 4.48 -8.75 13.66
N VAL A 271 4.48 -8.64 12.32
CA VAL A 271 3.42 -7.94 11.58
C VAL A 271 2.05 -8.57 11.86
N LEU A 272 1.96 -9.90 11.82
CA LEU A 272 0.72 -10.64 12.07
C LEU A 272 0.21 -10.41 13.50
N GLU A 273 1.09 -10.47 14.49
CA GLU A 273 0.76 -10.22 15.89
C GLU A 273 0.30 -8.78 16.11
N GLU A 274 1.02 -7.79 15.55
CA GLU A 274 0.67 -6.38 15.66
C GLU A 274 -0.69 -6.09 15.02
N PHE A 275 -0.94 -6.55 13.79
CA PHE A 275 -2.22 -6.34 13.11
C PHE A 275 -3.39 -7.01 13.83
N SER A 276 -3.18 -8.18 14.42
CA SER A 276 -4.21 -8.89 15.18
C SER A 276 -4.60 -8.16 16.48
N GLN A 277 -3.67 -7.38 17.06
CA GLN A 277 -3.88 -6.64 18.31
C GLN A 277 -4.32 -5.18 18.07
N LEU A 278 -4.09 -4.65 16.88
CA LEU A 278 -4.45 -3.27 16.55
C LEU A 278 -5.96 -3.11 16.46
N VAL A 279 -6.42 -1.98 17.00
CA VAL A 279 -7.81 -1.53 16.91
C VAL A 279 -7.88 -0.40 15.90
N ASP A 280 -8.86 -0.46 15.01
CA ASP A 280 -9.15 0.63 14.08
C ASP A 280 -9.66 1.85 14.88
N PRO A 281 -8.93 2.97 14.87
CA PRO A 281 -9.30 4.13 15.68
C PRO A 281 -10.61 4.80 15.27
N ARG A 282 -11.10 4.52 14.06
CA ARG A 282 -12.35 5.10 13.54
C ARG A 282 -13.58 4.33 14.01
N SER A 283 -13.50 3.02 14.01
CA SER A 283 -14.64 2.15 14.33
C SER A 283 -14.59 1.54 15.73
N GLY A 284 -13.41 1.50 16.36
CA GLY A 284 -13.19 0.77 17.61
C GLY A 284 -13.15 -0.75 17.44
N ASN A 285 -13.28 -1.27 16.23
CA ASN A 285 -13.21 -2.69 15.91
C ASN A 285 -11.75 -3.13 15.68
N PRO A 286 -11.45 -4.44 15.67
CA PRO A 286 -10.14 -4.93 15.26
C PRO A 286 -9.76 -4.43 13.87
N LEU A 287 -8.51 -4.02 13.67
CA LEU A 287 -8.02 -3.56 12.37
C LEU A 287 -8.14 -4.66 11.30
N MET A 288 -8.00 -5.92 11.70
CA MET A 288 -8.17 -7.08 10.83
C MET A 288 -9.57 -7.18 10.19
N ASP A 289 -10.61 -6.59 10.80
CA ASP A 289 -11.96 -6.57 10.22
C ASP A 289 -12.04 -5.83 8.87
N ARG A 290 -11.05 -4.99 8.57
CA ARG A 290 -10.90 -4.32 7.26
C ARG A 290 -9.58 -4.60 6.56
N THR A 291 -8.89 -5.67 6.96
CA THR A 291 -7.55 -5.99 6.46
C THR A 291 -7.47 -7.43 5.97
N THR A 292 -6.72 -7.65 4.91
CA THR A 292 -6.26 -8.95 4.46
C THR A 292 -4.75 -8.95 4.40
N LEU A 293 -4.12 -10.01 4.93
CA LEU A 293 -2.68 -10.19 4.91
C LEU A 293 -2.30 -11.27 3.90
N ILE A 294 -1.29 -10.99 3.09
CA ILE A 294 -0.66 -11.97 2.22
C ILE A 294 0.77 -12.13 2.70
N ALA A 295 1.10 -13.29 3.23
CA ALA A 295 2.39 -13.58 3.80
C ALA A 295 3.14 -14.61 2.95
N ASN A 296 4.13 -14.16 2.21
CA ASN A 296 5.09 -15.01 1.51
C ASN A 296 6.50 -14.69 2.04
N THR A 297 6.99 -15.51 2.96
CA THR A 297 8.29 -15.30 3.60
C THR A 297 9.45 -15.72 2.70
N SER A 298 10.67 -15.30 3.06
CA SER A 298 11.88 -15.53 2.27
C SER A 298 12.25 -17.02 2.09
N ASN A 299 11.76 -17.89 2.97
CA ASN A 299 11.96 -19.36 2.89
C ASN A 299 10.86 -20.09 2.13
N MET A 300 9.80 -19.39 1.71
CA MET A 300 8.77 -19.95 0.84
C MET A 300 9.22 -19.98 -0.63
N PRO A 301 8.58 -20.79 -1.50
CA PRO A 301 8.94 -20.91 -2.90
C PRO A 301 8.97 -19.57 -3.63
N VAL A 302 10.00 -19.39 -4.46
CA VAL A 302 10.24 -18.12 -5.18
C VAL A 302 9.12 -17.77 -6.15
N ALA A 303 8.52 -18.75 -6.78
CA ALA A 303 7.41 -18.54 -7.71
C ALA A 303 6.16 -18.01 -7.00
N ALA A 304 5.84 -18.53 -5.82
CA ALA A 304 4.75 -18.02 -4.98
C ALA A 304 5.01 -16.58 -4.50
N ARG A 305 6.27 -16.25 -4.24
CA ARG A 305 6.69 -14.88 -3.92
C ARG A 305 6.42 -13.93 -5.09
N GLU A 306 6.74 -14.34 -6.31
CA GLU A 306 6.44 -13.56 -7.51
C GLU A 306 4.92 -13.37 -7.69
N ALA A 307 4.11 -14.38 -7.45
CA ALA A 307 2.67 -14.32 -7.59
C ALA A 307 1.98 -13.47 -6.50
N SER A 308 2.54 -13.37 -5.30
CA SER A 308 1.93 -12.71 -4.13
C SER A 308 1.48 -11.27 -4.40
N ILE A 309 2.25 -10.53 -5.16
CA ILE A 309 1.94 -9.15 -5.57
C ILE A 309 0.64 -9.10 -6.39
N TYR A 310 0.50 -10.00 -7.36
CA TYR A 310 -0.68 -10.04 -8.23
C TYR A 310 -1.92 -10.56 -7.51
N THR A 311 -1.74 -11.49 -6.59
CA THR A 311 -2.82 -11.93 -5.69
C THR A 311 -3.39 -10.76 -4.91
N GLY A 312 -2.53 -9.99 -4.24
CA GLY A 312 -2.94 -8.80 -3.49
C GLY A 312 -3.61 -7.73 -4.34
N LEU A 313 -3.08 -7.48 -5.54
CA LEU A 313 -3.68 -6.54 -6.51
C LEU A 313 -5.11 -6.97 -6.90
N THR A 314 -5.31 -8.24 -7.18
CA THR A 314 -6.61 -8.75 -7.61
C THR A 314 -7.64 -8.66 -6.49
N LEU A 315 -7.26 -8.99 -5.25
CA LEU A 315 -8.13 -8.81 -4.08
C LEU A 315 -8.49 -7.33 -3.87
N ALA A 316 -7.52 -6.43 -4.01
CA ALA A 316 -7.74 -5.00 -3.88
C ALA A 316 -8.69 -4.45 -4.96
N GLU A 317 -8.51 -4.85 -6.21
CA GLU A 317 -9.39 -4.46 -7.32
C GLU A 317 -10.81 -4.99 -7.14
N TYR A 318 -10.98 -6.17 -6.56
CA TYR A 318 -12.30 -6.72 -6.28
C TYR A 318 -13.09 -5.87 -5.28
N TYR A 319 -12.44 -5.43 -4.19
CA TYR A 319 -13.07 -4.52 -3.23
C TYR A 319 -13.25 -3.10 -3.78
N ARG A 320 -12.34 -2.63 -4.63
CA ARG A 320 -12.53 -1.39 -5.39
C ARG A 320 -13.80 -1.44 -6.22
N ASP A 321 -14.07 -2.54 -6.88
CA ASP A 321 -15.27 -2.73 -7.72
C ASP A 321 -16.57 -2.64 -6.89
N MET A 322 -16.51 -2.87 -5.60
CA MET A 322 -17.64 -2.65 -4.67
C MET A 322 -17.83 -1.18 -4.28
N GLY A 323 -16.93 -0.28 -4.70
CA GLY A 323 -16.94 1.14 -4.37
C GLY A 323 -16.12 1.53 -3.14
N TYR A 324 -15.21 0.67 -2.68
CA TYR A 324 -14.32 0.95 -1.57
C TYR A 324 -13.01 1.59 -2.01
N ASP A 325 -12.43 2.39 -1.12
CA ASP A 325 -11.07 2.90 -1.24
C ASP A 325 -10.11 1.91 -0.57
N VAL A 326 -9.30 1.24 -1.39
CA VAL A 326 -8.38 0.20 -0.94
C VAL A 326 -6.95 0.73 -0.98
N ALA A 327 -6.18 0.48 0.06
CA ALA A 327 -4.75 0.76 0.09
C ALA A 327 -3.95 -0.55 0.16
N ILE A 328 -3.00 -0.70 -0.75
CA ILE A 328 -2.05 -1.82 -0.76
C ILE A 328 -0.74 -1.35 -0.13
N MET A 329 -0.27 -2.11 0.86
CA MET A 329 1.07 -2.00 1.44
C MET A 329 1.88 -3.20 0.98
N ALA A 330 2.86 -2.98 0.08
CA ALA A 330 3.75 -4.05 -0.39
C ALA A 330 5.11 -3.94 0.29
N ASP A 331 5.47 -4.91 1.11
CA ASP A 331 6.76 -4.97 1.83
C ASP A 331 7.48 -6.31 1.54
N SER A 332 8.48 -6.34 0.64
CA SER A 332 8.95 -5.24 -0.15
C SER A 332 9.01 -5.61 -1.65
N THR A 333 8.87 -4.60 -2.50
CA THR A 333 9.00 -4.78 -3.96
C THR A 333 10.42 -5.18 -4.38
N SER A 334 11.45 -4.87 -3.58
CA SER A 334 12.82 -5.36 -3.82
C SER A 334 12.91 -6.87 -3.75
N ARG A 335 12.22 -7.51 -2.80
CA ARG A 335 12.19 -8.96 -2.67
C ARG A 335 11.41 -9.62 -3.81
N TRP A 336 10.39 -8.95 -4.30
CA TRP A 336 9.71 -9.37 -5.52
C TRP A 336 10.63 -9.29 -6.74
N ALA A 337 11.40 -8.21 -6.90
CA ALA A 337 12.39 -8.07 -7.97
C ALA A 337 13.49 -9.15 -7.87
N GLU A 338 13.94 -9.49 -6.65
CA GLU A 338 14.85 -10.61 -6.44
C GLU A 338 14.25 -11.95 -6.89
N ALA A 339 12.96 -12.18 -6.66
CA ALA A 339 12.26 -13.35 -7.18
C ALA A 339 12.26 -13.39 -8.72
N LEU A 340 12.01 -12.27 -9.37
CA LEU A 340 12.12 -12.15 -10.83
C LEU A 340 13.54 -12.45 -11.32
N ARG A 341 14.56 -11.95 -10.63
CA ARG A 341 15.98 -12.24 -10.95
C ARG A 341 16.32 -13.71 -10.82
N GLU A 342 15.86 -14.37 -9.75
CA GLU A 342 16.10 -15.80 -9.56
C GLU A 342 15.42 -16.64 -10.65
N LEU A 343 14.16 -16.34 -10.96
CA LEU A 343 13.40 -17.04 -12.00
C LEU A 343 14.04 -16.85 -13.38
N SER A 344 14.42 -15.63 -13.75
CA SER A 344 15.09 -15.37 -15.03
C SER A 344 16.44 -16.09 -15.14
N GLY A 345 17.19 -16.16 -14.04
CA GLY A 345 18.43 -16.95 -13.98
C GLY A 345 18.20 -18.45 -14.20
N ARG A 346 17.10 -19.03 -13.67
CA ARG A 346 16.73 -20.42 -13.91
C ARG A 346 16.27 -20.68 -15.34
N LEU A 347 15.70 -19.66 -15.98
CA LEU A 347 15.30 -19.71 -17.38
C LEU A 347 16.46 -19.43 -18.34
N GLU A 348 17.66 -19.18 -17.84
CA GLU A 348 18.86 -18.84 -18.63
C GLU A 348 18.64 -17.62 -19.53
N GLU A 349 17.79 -16.67 -19.09
CA GLU A 349 17.56 -15.40 -19.78
C GLU A 349 18.79 -14.50 -19.65
N MET A 350 19.05 -13.68 -20.69
CA MET A 350 20.16 -12.73 -20.67
C MET A 350 19.92 -11.69 -19.56
N PRO A 351 20.81 -11.57 -18.57
CA PRO A 351 20.67 -10.57 -17.52
C PRO A 351 20.94 -9.16 -18.03
N ALA A 352 20.22 -8.18 -17.48
CA ALA A 352 20.48 -6.77 -17.62
C ALA A 352 21.30 -6.25 -16.42
N GLU A 353 21.12 -5.00 -16.04
CA GLU A 353 21.83 -4.33 -14.95
C GLU A 353 21.70 -5.09 -13.62
N GLU A 354 22.82 -5.31 -12.93
CA GLU A 354 22.91 -6.05 -11.66
C GLU A 354 22.28 -7.47 -11.66
N GLY A 355 22.18 -8.09 -12.84
CA GLY A 355 21.60 -9.43 -12.98
C GLY A 355 20.07 -9.49 -12.97
N PHE A 356 19.39 -8.36 -12.96
CA PHE A 356 17.95 -8.31 -13.10
C PHE A 356 17.52 -8.60 -14.55
N PRO A 357 16.30 -9.14 -14.76
CA PRO A 357 15.80 -9.33 -16.12
C PRO A 357 15.56 -7.99 -16.83
N ALA A 358 15.74 -7.97 -18.15
CA ALA A 358 15.52 -6.77 -18.95
C ALA A 358 14.08 -6.20 -18.85
N TYR A 359 13.11 -7.04 -18.48
CA TYR A 359 11.71 -6.67 -18.29
C TYR A 359 11.36 -6.20 -16.87
N LEU A 360 12.33 -5.97 -15.97
CA LEU A 360 12.07 -5.47 -14.62
C LEU A 360 11.24 -4.18 -14.64
N ALA A 361 11.63 -3.22 -15.47
CA ALA A 361 10.93 -1.94 -15.58
C ALA A 361 9.46 -2.11 -16.01
N SER A 362 9.20 -2.95 -17.03
CA SER A 362 7.82 -3.20 -17.49
C SER A 362 6.96 -3.94 -16.47
N ARG A 363 7.56 -4.83 -15.66
CA ARG A 363 6.85 -5.50 -14.57
C ARG A 363 6.49 -4.54 -13.44
N LEU A 364 7.40 -3.66 -13.04
CA LEU A 364 7.12 -2.60 -12.07
C LEU A 364 6.06 -1.62 -12.57
N SER A 365 6.13 -1.20 -13.84
CA SER A 365 5.11 -0.37 -14.46
C SER A 365 3.74 -1.04 -14.40
N ALA A 366 3.62 -2.29 -14.84
CA ALA A 366 2.37 -3.04 -14.82
C ALA A 366 1.78 -3.19 -13.41
N PHE A 367 2.64 -3.32 -12.40
CA PHE A 367 2.20 -3.34 -10.99
C PHE A 367 1.59 -2.01 -10.57
N TYR A 368 2.32 -0.90 -10.73
CA TYR A 368 1.85 0.42 -10.30
C TYR A 368 0.71 0.97 -11.15
N GLU A 369 0.61 0.60 -12.42
CA GLU A 369 -0.50 1.01 -13.30
C GLU A 369 -1.87 0.46 -12.90
N ARG A 370 -1.91 -0.60 -12.10
CA ARG A 370 -3.16 -1.13 -11.54
C ARG A 370 -3.75 -0.26 -10.42
N ALA A 371 -2.99 0.69 -9.88
CA ALA A 371 -3.52 1.73 -9.00
C ALA A 371 -4.36 2.73 -9.78
N GLY A 372 -5.35 3.31 -9.15
CA GLY A 372 -6.15 4.39 -9.72
C GLY A 372 -7.47 4.61 -9.00
N MET A 373 -8.04 5.79 -9.22
CA MET A 373 -9.43 6.10 -8.92
C MET A 373 -10.26 5.70 -10.14
N MET A 374 -11.21 4.81 -9.97
CA MET A 374 -11.94 4.19 -11.07
C MET A 374 -13.44 4.38 -10.94
N HIS A 375 -14.09 4.59 -12.08
CA HIS A 375 -15.54 4.42 -12.21
C HIS A 375 -15.80 2.95 -12.55
N ASN A 376 -16.42 2.23 -11.61
CA ASN A 376 -16.65 0.80 -11.71
C ASN A 376 -17.80 0.45 -12.68
N LEU A 377 -17.86 -0.80 -13.12
CA LEU A 377 -18.90 -1.27 -14.03
C LEU A 377 -20.32 -1.10 -13.47
N ASN A 378 -20.49 -1.14 -12.16
CA ASN A 378 -21.79 -0.92 -11.47
C ASN A 378 -22.12 0.56 -11.22
N GLY A 379 -21.34 1.51 -11.75
CA GLY A 379 -21.56 2.93 -11.59
C GLY A 379 -21.08 3.52 -10.24
N THR A 380 -20.45 2.73 -9.37
CA THR A 380 -19.80 3.23 -8.15
C THR A 380 -18.38 3.71 -8.43
N ASP A 381 -17.84 4.56 -7.57
CA ASP A 381 -16.46 4.98 -7.61
C ASP A 381 -15.67 4.26 -6.51
N GLY A 382 -14.48 3.80 -6.84
CA GLY A 382 -13.57 3.15 -5.91
C GLY A 382 -12.12 3.36 -6.31
N SER A 383 -11.20 3.15 -5.38
CA SER A 383 -9.79 3.36 -5.63
C SER A 383 -8.90 2.24 -5.12
N VAL A 384 -7.77 2.06 -5.80
CA VAL A 384 -6.63 1.26 -5.33
C VAL A 384 -5.42 2.18 -5.26
N THR A 385 -4.92 2.40 -4.05
CA THR A 385 -3.69 3.13 -3.77
C THR A 385 -2.59 2.12 -3.49
N ILE A 386 -1.42 2.26 -4.13
CA ILE A 386 -0.29 1.35 -3.94
C ILE A 386 0.85 2.08 -3.26
N ILE A 387 1.29 1.54 -2.13
CA ILE A 387 2.45 2.01 -1.37
C ILE A 387 3.46 0.87 -1.30
N GLY A 388 4.51 0.95 -2.10
CA GLY A 388 5.55 -0.06 -2.19
C GLY A 388 6.79 0.30 -1.36
N ALA A 389 7.17 -0.54 -0.41
CA ALA A 389 8.46 -0.43 0.24
C ALA A 389 9.56 -0.93 -0.69
N VAL A 390 10.67 -0.22 -0.73
CA VAL A 390 11.87 -0.59 -1.47
C VAL A 390 13.03 -0.71 -0.50
N SER A 391 13.80 -1.79 -0.62
CA SER A 391 14.92 -2.10 0.30
C SER A 391 16.25 -2.06 -0.46
N PRO A 392 16.76 -0.87 -0.84
CA PRO A 392 18.01 -0.75 -1.56
C PRO A 392 19.18 -1.22 -0.68
N GLN A 393 20.08 -1.99 -1.25
CA GLN A 393 21.26 -2.46 -0.55
C GLN A 393 22.13 -1.27 -0.11
N GLY A 394 22.60 -1.29 1.13
CA GLY A 394 23.37 -0.18 1.68
C GLY A 394 22.59 1.14 1.86
N GLY A 395 21.35 1.22 1.40
CA GLY A 395 20.58 2.47 1.33
C GLY A 395 20.91 3.30 0.09
N ASP A 396 21.48 2.69 -0.92
CA ASP A 396 21.84 3.36 -2.18
C ASP A 396 20.63 3.42 -3.10
N PHE A 397 20.09 4.62 -3.32
CA PHE A 397 18.94 4.85 -4.19
C PHE A 397 19.29 4.81 -5.69
N SER A 398 20.55 4.59 -6.07
CA SER A 398 20.96 4.45 -7.48
C SER A 398 20.76 3.03 -8.02
N GLU A 399 20.44 2.06 -7.17
CA GLU A 399 20.24 0.67 -7.57
C GLU A 399 19.01 0.49 -8.50
N PRO A 400 19.00 -0.55 -9.38
CA PRO A 400 18.02 -0.65 -10.47
C PRO A 400 16.56 -0.67 -10.04
N VAL A 401 16.20 -1.33 -8.93
CA VAL A 401 14.81 -1.44 -8.48
C VAL A 401 14.29 -0.06 -8.05
N THR A 402 15.07 0.69 -7.25
CA THR A 402 14.72 2.04 -6.81
C THR A 402 14.64 2.99 -7.99
N GLN A 403 15.61 2.95 -8.91
CA GLN A 403 15.62 3.84 -10.08
C GLN A 403 14.45 3.58 -11.01
N ASN A 404 14.11 2.31 -11.27
CA ASN A 404 12.93 2.00 -12.06
C ASN A 404 11.63 2.37 -11.34
N THR A 405 11.54 2.12 -10.02
CA THR A 405 10.37 2.50 -9.24
C THR A 405 10.09 4.00 -9.31
N LYS A 406 11.12 4.85 -9.23
CA LYS A 406 10.99 6.32 -9.36
C LYS A 406 10.30 6.76 -10.65
N ARG A 407 10.38 5.99 -11.73
CA ARG A 407 9.75 6.33 -13.01
C ARG A 407 8.24 6.14 -13.01
N PHE A 408 7.72 5.28 -12.12
CA PHE A 408 6.32 4.86 -12.15
C PHE A 408 5.52 5.36 -10.95
N VAL A 409 6.19 5.73 -9.85
CA VAL A 409 5.51 6.33 -8.69
C VAL A 409 5.50 7.84 -8.81
N ARG A 410 4.39 8.46 -8.42
CA ARG A 410 4.27 9.92 -8.36
C ARG A 410 4.60 10.49 -6.97
N CYS A 411 4.79 9.63 -5.98
CA CYS A 411 5.16 10.00 -4.64
C CYS A 411 6.34 9.16 -4.16
N PHE A 412 7.35 9.79 -3.58
CA PHE A 412 8.59 9.15 -3.14
C PHE A 412 8.97 9.64 -1.75
N TRP A 413 8.93 8.75 -0.76
CA TRP A 413 9.25 9.03 0.62
C TRP A 413 10.58 8.38 1.00
N GLY A 414 11.68 9.03 0.66
CA GLY A 414 13.03 8.53 0.90
C GLY A 414 13.37 8.51 2.37
N LEU A 415 13.59 7.33 2.95
CA LEU A 415 14.00 7.18 4.33
C LEU A 415 15.52 7.33 4.47
N ASP A 416 15.92 8.15 5.41
CA ASP A 416 17.33 8.50 5.66
C ASP A 416 17.85 7.83 6.94
N LYS A 417 19.03 7.21 6.85
CA LYS A 417 19.68 6.54 7.98
C LYS A 417 20.12 7.52 9.08
N SER A 418 20.57 8.71 8.71
CA SER A 418 21.03 9.70 9.67
C SER A 418 19.89 10.21 10.54
N LEU A 419 18.71 10.41 9.93
CA LEU A 419 17.48 10.75 10.66
C LEU A 419 17.05 9.62 11.60
N ALA A 420 17.10 8.38 11.14
CA ALA A 420 16.77 7.22 11.96
C ALA A 420 17.73 7.07 13.15
N TYR A 421 19.04 7.23 12.97
CA TYR A 421 20.02 7.23 14.04
C TYR A 421 19.83 8.39 15.03
N ALA A 422 19.41 9.55 14.53
CA ALA A 422 19.04 10.69 15.37
C ALA A 422 17.67 10.52 16.06
N ARG A 423 17.00 9.36 15.89
CA ARG A 423 15.64 9.09 16.39
C ARG A 423 14.59 10.09 15.89
N HIS A 424 14.81 10.64 14.72
CA HIS A 424 13.84 11.48 14.03
C HIS A 424 12.93 10.58 13.17
N PHE A 425 11.72 10.33 13.62
CA PHE A 425 10.72 9.52 12.93
C PHE A 425 9.47 10.34 12.63
N PRO A 426 8.80 10.08 11.50
CA PRO A 426 9.25 9.25 10.38
C PRO A 426 10.59 9.75 9.81
N ALA A 427 11.48 8.84 9.44
CA ALA A 427 12.81 9.19 8.92
C ALA A 427 12.78 9.62 7.43
N ILE A 428 11.66 10.17 6.98
CA ILE A 428 11.46 10.67 5.62
C ILE A 428 12.25 11.95 5.44
N HIS A 429 13.20 11.94 4.52
CA HIS A 429 14.06 13.10 4.28
C HIS A 429 13.39 14.09 3.34
N TRP A 430 13.18 15.31 3.80
CA TRP A 430 12.40 16.34 3.12
C TRP A 430 13.04 16.90 1.85
N LEU A 431 14.36 16.76 1.65
CA LEU A 431 15.05 17.23 0.44
C LEU A 431 15.12 16.15 -0.65
N THR A 432 15.05 14.87 -0.30
CA THR A 432 15.15 13.75 -1.25
C THR A 432 13.80 13.19 -1.63
N SER A 433 12.76 13.51 -0.86
CA SER A 433 11.38 13.08 -1.08
C SER A 433 10.64 14.07 -1.96
N TYR A 434 9.62 13.58 -2.66
CA TYR A 434 8.74 14.40 -3.49
C TYR A 434 7.32 13.83 -3.59
N SER A 435 6.39 14.68 -4.00
CA SER A 435 5.05 14.30 -4.43
C SER A 435 4.65 15.14 -5.63
N GLU A 436 4.25 14.48 -6.70
CA GLU A 436 3.70 15.12 -7.89
C GLU A 436 2.18 15.36 -7.77
N TYR A 437 1.55 14.89 -6.68
CA TYR A 437 0.12 15.06 -6.45
C TYR A 437 -0.27 16.43 -5.90
N LEU A 438 0.68 17.23 -5.42
CA LEU A 438 0.37 18.48 -4.74
C LEU A 438 -0.47 19.43 -5.60
N GLY A 439 -0.17 19.54 -6.89
CA GLY A 439 -0.95 20.35 -7.84
C GLY A 439 -2.40 19.86 -7.98
N ASP A 440 -2.55 18.56 -8.17
CA ASP A 440 -3.87 17.91 -8.37
C ASP A 440 -4.74 17.99 -7.12
N LEU A 441 -4.11 17.94 -5.93
CA LEU A 441 -4.78 17.98 -4.62
C LEU A 441 -5.01 19.40 -4.08
N SER A 442 -4.35 20.41 -4.65
CA SER A 442 -4.44 21.79 -4.17
C SER A 442 -5.87 22.32 -4.06
N PRO A 443 -6.77 22.11 -5.05
CA PRO A 443 -8.17 22.54 -4.92
C PRO A 443 -8.87 21.89 -3.72
N TRP A 444 -8.63 20.60 -3.49
CA TRP A 444 -9.22 19.90 -2.36
C TRP A 444 -8.78 20.48 -1.02
N TYR A 445 -7.47 20.77 -0.84
CA TYR A 445 -6.96 21.40 0.38
C TYR A 445 -7.52 22.81 0.58
N GLN A 446 -7.69 23.57 -0.51
CA GLN A 446 -8.28 24.92 -0.44
C GLN A 446 -9.73 24.88 0.05
N ASP A 447 -10.52 23.92 -0.42
CA ASP A 447 -11.94 23.82 -0.10
C ASP A 447 -12.20 23.19 1.27
N HIS A 448 -11.36 22.23 1.70
CA HIS A 448 -11.62 21.42 2.90
C HIS A 448 -10.78 21.81 4.12
N VAL A 449 -9.66 22.51 3.93
CA VAL A 449 -8.78 22.90 5.03
C VAL A 449 -8.60 24.42 5.08
N SER A 450 -7.89 25.00 4.12
CA SER A 450 -7.68 26.44 4.03
C SER A 450 -7.11 26.83 2.66
N PRO A 451 -7.52 27.99 2.12
CA PRO A 451 -6.90 28.56 0.92
C PRO A 451 -5.39 28.81 1.05
N LYS A 452 -4.87 28.90 2.28
CA LYS A 452 -3.46 29.14 2.57
C LYS A 452 -2.64 27.87 2.76
N PHE A 453 -3.25 26.68 2.75
CA PHE A 453 -2.60 25.43 3.11
C PHE A 453 -1.34 25.17 2.26
N VAL A 454 -1.48 25.23 0.94
CA VAL A 454 -0.37 24.99 0.02
C VAL A 454 0.70 26.07 0.08
N ASP A 455 0.30 27.35 0.24
CA ASP A 455 1.24 28.46 0.43
C ASP A 455 2.09 28.24 1.69
N TYR A 456 1.46 27.91 2.80
CA TYR A 456 2.17 27.65 4.07
C TYR A 456 3.14 26.47 3.95
N ARG A 457 2.69 25.38 3.34
CA ARG A 457 3.57 24.24 3.03
C ARG A 457 4.79 24.67 2.20
N ASN A 458 4.60 25.46 1.15
CA ASN A 458 5.67 25.91 0.28
C ASN A 458 6.66 26.83 1.02
N ARG A 459 6.17 27.67 1.92
CA ARG A 459 7.01 28.53 2.76
C ARG A 459 7.86 27.72 3.75
N LEU A 460 7.29 26.68 4.37
CA LEU A 460 8.07 25.76 5.23
C LEU A 460 9.17 25.04 4.44
N MET A 461 8.85 24.55 3.24
CA MET A 461 9.83 23.90 2.37
C MET A 461 10.93 24.86 1.93
N ALA A 462 10.61 26.12 1.64
CA ALA A 462 11.61 27.13 1.29
C ALA A 462 12.58 27.39 2.46
N LEU A 463 12.09 27.42 3.69
CA LEU A 463 12.93 27.56 4.88
C LEU A 463 13.86 26.34 5.09
N LEU A 464 13.36 25.13 4.89
CA LEU A 464 14.18 23.91 4.97
C LEU A 464 15.24 23.84 3.88
N ASN A 465 14.94 24.28 2.66
CA ASN A 465 15.91 24.39 1.58
C ASN A 465 17.00 25.43 1.90
N SER A 466 16.61 26.59 2.46
CA SER A 466 17.53 27.62 2.89
C SER A 466 18.46 27.13 4.02
N GLU A 467 17.90 26.38 4.99
CA GLU A 467 18.70 25.71 6.03
C GLU A 467 19.79 24.83 5.44
N SER A 468 19.44 24.00 4.47
CA SER A 468 20.41 23.09 3.84
C SER A 468 21.58 23.83 3.23
N SER A 469 21.34 24.92 2.52
CA SER A 469 22.39 25.76 1.95
C SER A 469 23.24 26.42 3.03
N LEU A 470 22.63 26.90 4.11
CA LEU A 470 23.34 27.51 5.23
C LEU A 470 24.18 26.49 6.01
N LEU A 471 23.72 25.25 6.16
CA LEU A 471 24.49 24.19 6.84
C LEU A 471 25.77 23.84 6.10
N GLU A 472 25.84 23.96 4.78
CA GLU A 472 27.10 23.80 4.03
C GLU A 472 28.09 24.91 4.39
N ILE A 473 27.62 26.14 4.57
CA ILE A 473 28.46 27.27 5.02
C ILE A 473 28.92 27.06 6.47
N VAL A 474 27.97 26.63 7.35
CA VAL A 474 28.29 26.37 8.77
C VAL A 474 29.36 25.30 8.94
N LYS A 475 29.38 24.27 8.12
CA LYS A 475 30.44 23.24 8.14
C LYS A 475 31.81 23.80 7.84
N LEU A 476 31.90 24.88 7.06
CA LEU A 476 33.18 25.48 6.66
C LEU A 476 33.70 26.53 7.64
N ILE A 477 32.81 27.41 8.16
CA ILE A 477 33.21 28.59 8.93
C ILE A 477 32.61 28.66 10.34
N GLY A 478 31.73 27.73 10.72
CA GLY A 478 31.01 27.72 12.00
C GLY A 478 29.76 28.58 11.99
N SER A 479 28.85 28.32 12.92
CA SER A 479 27.56 29.02 13.04
C SER A 479 27.67 30.44 13.58
N ASP A 480 28.73 30.75 14.34
CA ASP A 480 28.86 32.03 15.06
C ASP A 480 29.10 33.22 14.13
N VAL A 481 29.68 32.95 12.96
CA VAL A 481 30.00 33.95 11.93
C VAL A 481 28.76 34.36 11.09
N LEU A 482 27.67 33.59 11.13
CA LEU A 482 26.48 33.89 10.35
C LEU A 482 25.78 35.19 10.83
N PRO A 483 25.25 36.01 9.93
CA PRO A 483 24.33 37.09 10.29
C PRO A 483 23.10 36.59 11.05
N ASP A 484 22.47 37.44 11.85
CA ASP A 484 21.33 37.03 12.70
C ASP A 484 20.08 36.61 11.91
N ASP A 485 19.86 37.16 10.74
CA ASP A 485 18.79 36.72 9.84
C ASP A 485 18.99 35.27 9.35
N GLN A 486 20.22 34.88 9.09
CA GLN A 486 20.57 33.48 8.71
C GLN A 486 20.51 32.54 9.92
N LYS A 487 20.96 33.00 11.11
CA LYS A 487 20.76 32.26 12.36
C LYS A 487 19.30 32.02 12.68
N LEU A 488 18.44 32.98 12.38
CA LEU A 488 16.99 32.84 12.54
C LEU A 488 16.43 31.74 11.60
N ILE A 489 16.87 31.69 10.34
CA ILE A 489 16.46 30.62 9.41
C ILE A 489 16.83 29.25 9.97
N LEU A 490 18.05 29.07 10.48
CA LEU A 490 18.48 27.81 11.11
C LEU A 490 17.61 27.44 12.32
N GLU A 491 17.23 28.41 13.15
CA GLU A 491 16.40 28.17 14.33
C GLU A 491 14.97 27.82 13.95
N ILE A 492 14.36 28.53 13.00
CA ILE A 492 13.01 28.21 12.52
C ILE A 492 13.00 26.85 11.81
N ALA A 493 14.01 26.51 11.03
CA ALA A 493 14.14 25.18 10.44
C ALA A 493 14.24 24.08 11.51
N ARG A 494 14.94 24.35 12.64
CA ARG A 494 14.93 23.46 13.81
C ARG A 494 13.52 23.27 14.36
N VAL A 495 12.74 24.35 14.49
CA VAL A 495 11.34 24.29 14.94
C VAL A 495 10.51 23.47 13.97
N ILE A 496 10.67 23.64 12.66
CA ILE A 496 9.95 22.84 11.65
C ILE A 496 10.31 21.37 11.77
N ARG A 497 11.61 21.04 11.85
CA ARG A 497 12.06 19.63 11.93
C ARG A 497 11.56 18.93 13.19
N LEU A 498 11.76 19.54 14.35
CA LEU A 498 11.45 18.93 15.64
C LEU A 498 9.98 19.11 16.06
N GLY A 499 9.37 20.22 15.71
CA GLY A 499 8.00 20.55 16.08
C GLY A 499 6.95 20.02 15.10
N PHE A 500 7.26 19.99 13.80
CA PHE A 500 6.30 19.62 12.76
C PHE A 500 6.63 18.29 12.07
N LEU A 501 7.85 18.09 11.57
CA LEU A 501 8.20 16.90 10.80
C LEU A 501 8.38 15.66 11.68
N GLN A 502 9.02 15.80 12.84
CA GLN A 502 9.17 14.71 13.79
C GLN A 502 7.83 14.42 14.47
N GLN A 503 7.39 13.17 14.41
CA GLN A 503 6.10 12.73 14.92
C GLN A 503 6.27 11.45 15.75
N ASN A 504 5.66 11.42 16.96
CA ASN A 504 5.78 10.30 17.88
C ASN A 504 4.61 9.33 17.71
N ALA A 505 4.88 8.16 17.16
CA ALA A 505 3.88 7.12 16.93
C ALA A 505 3.24 6.55 18.22
N PHE A 506 3.84 6.78 19.38
CA PHE A 506 3.36 6.25 20.67
C PHE A 506 2.63 7.28 21.53
N HIS A 507 2.61 8.55 21.11
CA HIS A 507 1.91 9.61 21.84
C HIS A 507 0.49 9.78 21.29
N LYS A 508 -0.52 9.75 22.16
CA LYS A 508 -1.95 9.76 21.79
C LYS A 508 -2.35 10.94 20.88
N ASP A 509 -1.79 12.14 21.13
CA ASP A 509 -2.13 13.36 20.39
C ASP A 509 -1.15 13.67 19.24
N ASP A 510 -0.13 12.82 19.04
CA ASP A 510 0.88 12.99 17.99
C ASP A 510 0.94 11.82 17.01
N THR A 511 0.46 10.63 17.37
CA THR A 511 0.50 9.45 16.49
C THR A 511 -0.33 9.62 15.21
N CYS A 512 -1.45 10.36 15.31
CA CYS A 512 -2.30 10.75 14.19
C CYS A 512 -2.77 12.18 14.38
N VAL A 513 -2.55 13.03 13.41
CA VAL A 513 -2.82 14.46 13.49
C VAL A 513 -3.77 14.87 12.37
N SER A 514 -4.90 15.52 12.73
CA SER A 514 -5.85 16.01 11.74
C SER A 514 -5.25 17.10 10.86
N LEU A 515 -5.75 17.24 9.63
CA LEU A 515 -5.30 18.29 8.71
C LEU A 515 -5.51 19.71 9.28
N GLU A 516 -6.58 19.91 10.04
CA GLU A 516 -6.84 21.19 10.71
C GLU A 516 -5.72 21.51 11.72
N LYS A 517 -5.35 20.55 12.57
CA LYS A 517 -4.23 20.74 13.51
C LYS A 517 -2.91 20.95 12.76
N GLN A 518 -2.65 20.19 11.70
CA GLN A 518 -1.47 20.38 10.85
C GLN A 518 -1.39 21.80 10.29
N PHE A 519 -2.51 22.33 9.81
CA PHE A 519 -2.58 23.69 9.30
C PHE A 519 -2.30 24.73 10.40
N LEU A 520 -2.92 24.59 11.58
CA LEU A 520 -2.71 25.49 12.72
C LEU A 520 -1.27 25.46 13.24
N MET A 521 -0.61 24.29 13.18
CA MET A 521 0.82 24.18 13.50
C MET A 521 1.67 24.96 12.50
N MET A 522 1.41 24.83 11.20
CA MET A 522 2.12 25.60 10.17
C MET A 522 1.89 27.11 10.36
N ASP A 523 0.66 27.53 10.61
CA ASP A 523 0.30 28.93 10.85
C ASP A 523 1.08 29.50 12.04
N THR A 524 1.13 28.77 13.15
CA THR A 524 1.85 29.19 14.36
C THR A 524 3.35 29.31 14.12
N ILE A 525 3.97 28.35 13.42
CA ILE A 525 5.40 28.41 13.08
C ILE A 525 5.72 29.61 12.18
N LEU A 526 4.90 29.83 11.17
CA LEU A 526 5.07 30.97 10.25
C LEU A 526 4.80 32.31 10.92
N TYR A 527 3.86 32.34 11.88
CA TYR A 527 3.61 33.51 12.69
C TYR A 527 4.80 33.85 13.59
N LEU A 528 5.37 32.85 14.27
CA LEU A 528 6.62 33.02 15.04
C LEU A 528 7.74 33.54 14.14
N TYR A 529 7.93 32.95 12.96
CA TYR A 529 8.95 33.40 12.01
C TYR A 529 8.77 34.87 11.61
N LYS A 530 7.53 35.28 11.31
CA LYS A 530 7.19 36.66 10.95
C LYS A 530 7.60 37.64 12.05
N GLN A 531 7.23 37.37 13.31
CA GLN A 531 7.53 38.24 14.45
C GLN A 531 9.02 38.27 14.79
N ALA A 532 9.68 37.11 14.81
CA ALA A 532 11.11 37.02 15.05
C ALA A 532 11.92 37.72 13.96
N ARG A 533 11.51 37.60 12.67
CA ARG A 533 12.18 38.30 11.56
C ARG A 533 12.04 39.81 11.68
N ALA A 534 10.90 40.33 12.12
CA ALA A 534 10.73 41.76 12.37
C ALA A 534 11.69 42.27 13.44
N LEU A 535 11.85 41.56 14.56
CA LEU A 535 12.82 41.87 15.62
C LEU A 535 14.26 41.86 15.12
N VAL A 536 14.68 40.85 14.38
CA VAL A 536 16.03 40.77 13.79
C VAL A 536 16.28 41.94 12.81
N THR A 537 15.26 42.29 12.00
CA THR A 537 15.36 43.43 11.08
C THR A 537 15.51 44.75 11.81
N MET A 538 14.97 44.89 13.02
CA MET A 538 15.14 46.05 13.91
C MET A 538 16.49 46.07 14.62
N GLY A 539 17.35 45.02 14.45
CA GLY A 539 18.68 44.94 15.02
C GLY A 539 18.78 44.16 16.34
N HIS A 540 17.70 43.47 16.78
CA HIS A 540 17.77 42.62 17.96
C HIS A 540 18.53 41.32 17.62
N PRO A 541 19.61 40.99 18.39
CA PRO A 541 20.42 39.82 18.09
C PRO A 541 19.69 38.50 18.40
N MET A 542 20.00 37.47 17.65
CA MET A 542 19.36 36.15 17.78
C MET A 542 19.55 35.51 19.17
N SER A 543 20.63 35.86 19.88
CA SER A 543 20.88 35.42 21.26
C SER A 543 19.82 35.89 22.25
N VAL A 544 19.31 37.11 22.08
CA VAL A 544 18.19 37.66 22.89
C VAL A 544 16.90 36.92 22.59
N LEU A 545 16.59 36.68 21.31
CA LEU A 545 15.39 35.96 20.94
C LEU A 545 15.38 34.53 21.51
N LYS A 546 16.52 33.85 21.49
CA LYS A 546 16.65 32.48 22.06
C LYS A 546 16.47 32.43 23.57
N SER A 547 16.87 33.46 24.30
CA SER A 547 16.75 33.49 25.75
C SER A 547 15.32 33.48 26.26
N GLU A 548 14.33 33.77 25.42
CA GLU A 548 12.90 33.79 25.76
C GLU A 548 12.21 32.42 25.66
N ASN A 549 12.91 31.36 25.21
CA ASN A 549 12.43 29.98 25.09
C ASN A 549 11.17 29.79 24.20
N ILE A 550 10.76 30.79 23.43
CA ILE A 550 9.55 30.73 22.61
C ILE A 550 9.64 29.64 21.50
N PHE A 551 10.85 29.43 20.95
CA PHE A 551 11.07 28.42 19.92
C PHE A 551 10.83 27.01 20.44
N ASP A 552 11.35 26.68 21.63
CA ASP A 552 11.14 25.37 22.25
C ASP A 552 9.69 25.15 22.68
N ARG A 553 9.03 26.23 23.13
CA ARG A 553 7.60 26.19 23.42
C ARG A 553 6.76 25.88 22.18
N VAL A 554 7.09 26.44 21.02
CA VAL A 554 6.41 26.12 19.76
C VAL A 554 6.73 24.70 19.30
N ILE A 555 7.93 24.16 19.54
CA ILE A 555 8.26 22.75 19.29
C ILE A 555 7.34 21.82 20.11
N ALA A 556 7.03 22.18 21.35
CA ALA A 556 6.21 21.37 22.26
C ALA A 556 4.71 21.31 21.88
N ILE A 557 4.23 22.17 20.98
CA ILE A 557 2.81 22.22 20.54
C ILE A 557 2.27 20.84 20.16
N LYS A 558 3.08 20.00 19.51
CA LYS A 558 2.67 18.66 19.08
C LYS A 558 2.18 17.76 20.23
N TYR A 559 2.66 18.02 21.45
CA TYR A 559 2.26 17.31 22.67
C TYR A 559 1.30 18.13 23.55
N ASP A 560 1.52 19.43 23.63
CA ASP A 560 0.82 20.30 24.57
C ASP A 560 -0.61 20.65 24.11
N VAL A 561 -0.86 20.60 22.81
CA VAL A 561 -2.20 20.84 22.25
C VAL A 561 -2.85 19.50 21.90
N PRO A 562 -3.84 19.05 22.70
CA PRO A 562 -4.61 17.86 22.38
C PRO A 562 -5.37 17.99 21.05
N ASN A 563 -5.65 16.85 20.39
CA ASN A 563 -6.36 16.85 19.11
C ASN A 563 -7.81 17.37 19.21
N ASP A 564 -8.41 17.35 20.40
CA ASP A 564 -9.77 17.83 20.69
C ASP A 564 -9.83 19.25 21.24
N ARG A 565 -8.69 19.98 21.37
CA ARG A 565 -8.61 21.33 21.95
C ARG A 565 -7.83 22.30 21.08
N LEU A 566 -8.19 22.38 19.81
CA LEU A 566 -7.47 23.21 18.84
C LEU A 566 -7.58 24.73 19.12
N GLU A 567 -8.55 25.16 19.92
CA GLU A 567 -8.64 26.55 20.40
C GLU A 567 -7.40 27.01 21.19
N MET A 568 -6.62 26.10 21.75
CA MET A 568 -5.38 26.41 22.46
C MET A 568 -4.31 27.06 21.56
N PHE A 569 -4.37 26.88 20.24
CA PHE A 569 -3.49 27.59 19.30
C PHE A 569 -3.58 29.10 19.43
N LYS A 570 -4.74 29.65 19.80
CA LYS A 570 -4.91 31.10 20.06
C LYS A 570 -4.03 31.60 21.21
N GLN A 571 -3.77 30.73 22.21
CA GLN A 571 -2.88 31.09 23.30
C GLN A 571 -1.43 31.16 22.83
N TYR A 572 -1.00 30.29 21.95
CA TYR A 572 0.35 30.33 21.37
C TYR A 572 0.58 31.60 20.55
N HIS A 573 -0.43 32.07 19.81
CA HIS A 573 -0.34 33.35 19.11
C HIS A 573 -0.17 34.54 20.10
N ARG A 574 -0.92 34.55 21.20
CA ARG A 574 -0.76 35.55 22.27
C ARG A 574 0.63 35.49 22.93
N ASP A 575 1.14 34.30 23.14
CA ASP A 575 2.46 34.12 23.72
C ASP A 575 3.57 34.63 22.78
N ILE A 576 3.40 34.45 21.47
CA ILE A 576 4.30 34.99 20.45
C ILE A 576 4.20 36.53 20.41
N ASP A 577 3.00 37.10 20.55
CA ASP A 577 2.84 38.56 20.65
C ASP A 577 3.47 39.11 21.92
N ALA A 578 3.28 38.44 23.06
CA ALA A 578 3.91 38.82 24.32
C ALA A 578 5.46 38.73 24.22
N PHE A 579 5.98 37.68 23.60
CA PHE A 579 7.41 37.58 23.28
C PHE A 579 7.90 38.77 22.45
N TYR A 580 7.20 39.12 21.40
CA TYR A 580 7.55 40.25 20.54
C TYR A 580 7.62 41.56 21.34
N GLN A 581 6.62 41.87 22.16
CA GLN A 581 6.57 43.06 22.99
C GLN A 581 7.68 43.09 24.05
N HIS A 582 7.91 41.95 24.71
CA HIS A 582 8.94 41.84 25.75
C HIS A 582 10.36 42.09 25.21
N VAL A 583 10.66 41.58 24.02
CA VAL A 583 11.99 41.82 23.38
C VAL A 583 12.13 43.28 22.98
N LEU A 584 11.07 43.96 22.53
CA LEU A 584 11.09 45.39 22.24
C LEU A 584 11.36 46.22 23.50
N GLU A 585 10.71 45.92 24.62
CA GLU A 585 10.85 46.64 25.89
C GLU A 585 12.22 46.47 26.54
N LYS A 586 12.85 45.27 26.43
CA LYS A 586 14.17 45.00 27.00
C LYS A 586 15.32 45.84 26.38
N ASN A 587 15.10 46.38 25.19
CA ASN A 587 16.14 47.11 24.44
C ASN A 587 15.71 48.55 24.09
N ALA A 588 14.60 49.02 24.65
CA ALA A 588 14.20 50.43 24.67
C ALA A 588 14.84 51.12 25.90
#